data_2c7affd11e1b67a0b5409c6e3cf785a6
#
_entry.id   2c7affd11e1b67a0b5409c6e3cf785a6
#
_cell.length_a   1.000
_cell.length_b   1.000
_cell.length_c   1.000
_cell.angle_alpha   90.00
_cell.angle_beta   90.00
_cell.angle_gamma   90.00
#
_symmetry.space_group_name_H-M   'P 1'
#
loop_
_entity.id
_entity.type
_entity.pdbx_description
1 polymer ?
#
loop_
_entity_poly.entity_id
_entity_poly.type
_entity_poly.pdbx_seq_one_letter_code
_entity_poly.pdbx_strand_id
1 'polypeptide(L)'
;MANQVLLLRREETFLVNTIKTQLKKNDYRFIESGLSVKEISRHKDDVTLLILYVDDSIGEARDSLVYIKDLLLEEEKELIICGGQNELDEVEKIIPRELIEGVYERPFDMGRIMENVGEFLDELQIQQRKKMILVVDDDPTYLKLIKEWLKDDYRVGMANSGMQAITWLANNSADLVLLDYEMPTIKGSKVLELLKSEANSSTIPVMFLTGKSDKEAIMEVLALKPAGYLLKTIDRASLLDTLDKFFVEQKYKK
;
A
#
# COMPACT_ATOMS: atom_id res chain seq x y z
N MET A 1 -9.59 -1.63 6.35
CA MET A 1 -10.58 -0.68 5.79
C MET A 1 -11.34 -1.43 4.70
N ALA A 2 -12.62 -1.16 4.48
CA ALA A 2 -13.36 -1.87 3.43
C ALA A 2 -12.93 -1.27 2.08
N ASN A 3 -12.58 -2.12 1.12
CA ASN A 3 -12.28 -1.71 -0.25
C ASN A 3 -13.49 -0.99 -0.83
N GLN A 4 -13.35 0.28 -1.12
CA GLN A 4 -14.45 1.11 -1.55
C GLN A 4 -14.10 1.82 -2.84
N VAL A 5 -15.04 1.89 -3.75
CA VAL A 5 -14.93 2.57 -5.03
C VAL A 5 -15.43 4.01 -4.87
N LEU A 6 -14.74 4.99 -5.44
CA LEU A 6 -15.24 6.36 -5.60
C LEU A 6 -15.68 6.56 -7.04
N LEU A 7 -16.97 6.68 -7.26
CA LEU A 7 -17.55 7.02 -8.56
C LEU A 7 -17.60 8.53 -8.72
N LEU A 8 -16.76 9.06 -9.58
CA LEU A 8 -16.61 10.47 -9.89
C LEU A 8 -17.38 10.83 -11.18
N ARG A 9 -18.17 11.90 -11.10
CA ARG A 9 -18.95 12.41 -12.22
C ARG A 9 -19.21 13.92 -12.11
N ARG A 10 -19.46 14.58 -13.20
CA ARG A 10 -20.00 15.95 -13.18
C ARG A 10 -21.52 15.94 -13.19
N GLU A 11 -22.12 15.22 -14.12
CA GLU A 11 -23.56 15.15 -14.27
C GLU A 11 -24.10 13.73 -14.04
N GLU A 12 -25.37 13.67 -13.64
CA GLU A 12 -26.11 12.42 -13.53
C GLU A 12 -26.62 12.01 -14.92
N THR A 13 -26.12 10.91 -15.44
CA THR A 13 -26.48 10.40 -16.76
C THR A 13 -27.05 8.98 -16.68
N PHE A 14 -27.67 8.50 -17.74
CA PHE A 14 -28.12 7.10 -17.85
C PHE A 14 -26.93 6.13 -17.66
N LEU A 15 -25.76 6.45 -18.23
CA LEU A 15 -24.57 5.60 -18.14
C LEU A 15 -24.00 5.57 -16.70
N VAL A 16 -23.97 6.71 -16.02
CA VAL A 16 -23.60 6.77 -14.59
C VAL A 16 -24.54 5.89 -13.76
N ASN A 17 -25.84 5.97 -13.99
CA ASN A 17 -26.83 5.13 -13.30
C ASN A 17 -26.67 3.64 -13.62
N THR A 18 -26.23 3.32 -14.85
CA THR A 18 -25.90 1.94 -15.22
C THR A 18 -24.69 1.43 -14.46
N ILE A 19 -23.59 2.21 -14.37
CA ILE A 19 -22.40 1.88 -13.56
C ILE A 19 -22.81 1.63 -12.11
N LYS A 20 -23.59 2.54 -11.49
CA LYS A 20 -24.10 2.42 -10.11
C LYS A 20 -24.89 1.13 -9.90
N THR A 21 -25.77 0.81 -10.86
CA THR A 21 -26.60 -0.40 -10.80
C THR A 21 -25.73 -1.66 -10.85
N GLN A 22 -24.72 -1.68 -11.71
CA GLN A 22 -23.80 -2.81 -11.82
C GLN A 22 -22.90 -2.95 -10.60
N LEU A 23 -22.38 -1.85 -10.03
CA LEU A 23 -21.63 -1.88 -8.77
C LEU A 23 -22.48 -2.50 -7.64
N LYS A 24 -23.75 -2.06 -7.50
CA LYS A 24 -24.67 -2.64 -6.52
C LYS A 24 -24.94 -4.12 -6.75
N LYS A 25 -25.16 -4.53 -8.01
CA LYS A 25 -25.47 -5.92 -8.39
C LYS A 25 -24.31 -6.87 -8.06
N ASN A 26 -23.09 -6.38 -8.11
CA ASN A 26 -21.89 -7.14 -7.78
C ASN A 26 -21.44 -6.98 -6.31
N ASP A 27 -22.28 -6.40 -5.45
CA ASP A 27 -22.00 -6.16 -4.02
C ASP A 27 -20.75 -5.29 -3.76
N TYR A 28 -20.33 -4.46 -4.73
CA TYR A 28 -19.22 -3.53 -4.53
C TYR A 28 -19.69 -2.30 -3.77
N ARG A 29 -19.00 -1.99 -2.68
CA ARG A 29 -19.23 -0.75 -1.92
C ARG A 29 -18.69 0.43 -2.68
N PHE A 30 -19.49 1.47 -2.85
CA PHE A 30 -19.04 2.69 -3.52
C PHE A 30 -19.62 3.95 -2.88
N ILE A 31 -18.90 5.04 -3.06
CA ILE A 31 -19.32 6.41 -2.75
C ILE A 31 -19.49 7.14 -4.08
N GLU A 32 -20.51 7.97 -4.19
CA GLU A 32 -20.66 8.91 -5.30
C GLU A 32 -20.10 10.27 -4.90
N SER A 33 -19.40 10.92 -5.82
CA SER A 33 -18.88 12.27 -5.62
C SER A 33 -18.94 13.08 -6.90
N GLY A 34 -19.12 14.38 -6.75
CA GLY A 34 -18.87 15.32 -7.83
C GLY A 34 -17.39 15.43 -8.16
N LEU A 35 -17.10 15.92 -9.36
CA LEU A 35 -15.73 16.08 -9.86
C LEU A 35 -15.17 17.44 -9.44
N SER A 36 -14.98 17.66 -8.14
CA SER A 36 -14.28 18.82 -7.61
C SER A 36 -13.23 18.39 -6.57
N VAL A 37 -12.12 19.13 -6.47
CA VAL A 37 -11.04 18.84 -5.50
C VAL A 37 -11.60 18.72 -4.08
N LYS A 38 -12.52 19.63 -3.69
CA LYS A 38 -13.14 19.63 -2.37
C LYS A 38 -13.98 18.39 -2.08
N GLU A 39 -14.70 17.87 -3.07
CA GLU A 39 -15.53 16.67 -2.90
C GLU A 39 -14.69 15.41 -2.90
N ILE A 40 -13.71 15.31 -3.80
CA ILE A 40 -12.79 14.17 -3.87
C ILE A 40 -11.98 14.04 -2.58
N SER A 41 -11.43 15.15 -2.06
CA SER A 41 -10.61 15.14 -0.85
C SER A 41 -11.34 14.67 0.41
N ARG A 42 -12.68 14.76 0.46
CA ARG A 42 -13.46 14.25 1.60
C ARG A 42 -13.49 12.74 1.70
N HIS A 43 -13.28 12.05 0.60
CA HIS A 43 -13.42 10.61 0.49
C HIS A 43 -12.11 9.90 0.16
N LYS A 44 -11.02 10.64 -0.04
CA LYS A 44 -9.74 10.09 -0.47
C LYS A 44 -9.19 9.00 0.46
N ASP A 45 -9.39 9.14 1.78
CA ASP A 45 -8.87 8.19 2.77
C ASP A 45 -9.74 6.92 2.90
N ASP A 46 -10.97 6.95 2.38
CA ASP A 46 -11.93 5.84 2.47
C ASP A 46 -11.93 4.93 1.24
N VAL A 47 -11.25 5.33 0.15
CA VAL A 47 -11.33 4.66 -1.16
C VAL A 47 -9.96 4.31 -1.71
N THR A 48 -9.91 3.29 -2.53
CA THR A 48 -8.68 2.82 -3.20
C THR A 48 -8.81 2.82 -4.72
N LEU A 49 -10.03 2.65 -5.25
CA LEU A 49 -10.32 2.68 -6.67
C LEU A 49 -11.19 3.88 -7.02
N LEU A 50 -10.76 4.67 -7.98
CA LEU A 50 -11.51 5.77 -8.58
C LEU A 50 -12.10 5.31 -9.90
N ILE A 51 -13.41 5.49 -10.12
CA ILE A 51 -14.05 5.34 -11.43
C ILE A 51 -14.49 6.73 -11.87
N LEU A 52 -13.86 7.28 -12.89
CA LEU A 52 -14.17 8.58 -13.45
C LEU A 52 -15.01 8.43 -14.71
N TYR A 53 -16.27 8.84 -14.64
CA TYR A 53 -17.09 9.01 -15.83
C TYR A 53 -16.84 10.42 -16.41
N VAL A 54 -16.45 10.47 -17.67
CA VAL A 54 -16.17 11.71 -18.38
C VAL A 54 -17.22 12.01 -19.45
N ASP A 55 -17.59 13.28 -19.54
CA ASP A 55 -18.52 13.86 -20.50
C ASP A 55 -17.91 15.08 -21.18
N ASP A 56 -18.62 15.71 -22.11
CA ASP A 56 -18.17 16.83 -22.92
C ASP A 56 -17.65 18.03 -22.10
N SER A 57 -17.99 18.09 -20.81
CA SER A 57 -17.61 19.17 -19.91
C SER A 57 -16.27 18.92 -19.19
N ILE A 58 -15.57 17.80 -19.47
CA ILE A 58 -14.36 17.39 -18.72
C ILE A 58 -13.23 18.43 -18.80
N GLY A 59 -13.14 19.20 -19.90
CA GLY A 59 -12.15 20.26 -20.06
C GLY A 59 -12.19 21.36 -18.98
N GLU A 60 -13.35 21.55 -18.32
CA GLU A 60 -13.52 22.49 -17.22
C GLU A 60 -13.05 21.95 -15.88
N ALA A 61 -12.76 20.65 -15.78
CA ALA A 61 -12.37 19.99 -14.55
C ALA A 61 -10.84 19.82 -14.38
N ARG A 62 -10.04 20.64 -15.06
CA ARG A 62 -8.58 20.53 -15.10
C ARG A 62 -7.94 20.40 -13.72
N ASP A 63 -8.34 21.25 -12.75
CA ASP A 63 -7.77 21.23 -11.40
C ASP A 63 -8.08 19.91 -10.68
N SER A 64 -9.27 19.35 -10.91
CA SER A 64 -9.67 18.05 -10.36
C SER A 64 -8.88 16.91 -10.96
N LEU A 65 -8.59 16.97 -12.28
CA LEU A 65 -7.75 15.95 -12.95
C LEU A 65 -6.30 16.00 -12.46
N VAL A 66 -5.74 17.19 -12.22
CA VAL A 66 -4.42 17.35 -11.62
C VAL A 66 -4.41 16.75 -10.21
N TYR A 67 -5.41 17.05 -9.41
CA TYR A 67 -5.54 16.51 -8.05
C TYR A 67 -5.67 14.96 -8.07
N ILE A 68 -6.46 14.40 -8.98
CA ILE A 68 -6.55 12.94 -9.15
C ILE A 68 -5.18 12.37 -9.49
N LYS A 69 -4.44 12.96 -10.44
CA LYS A 69 -3.09 12.52 -10.79
C LYS A 69 -2.16 12.48 -9.57
N ASP A 70 -2.20 13.53 -8.74
CA ASP A 70 -1.38 13.60 -7.53
C ASP A 70 -1.77 12.48 -6.54
N LEU A 71 -3.07 12.18 -6.37
CA LEU A 71 -3.53 11.04 -5.56
C LEU A 71 -3.03 9.68 -6.07
N LEU A 72 -2.99 9.50 -7.41
CA LEU A 72 -2.49 8.25 -7.99
C LEU A 72 -0.98 8.08 -7.76
N LEU A 73 -0.23 9.18 -7.74
CA LEU A 73 1.23 9.16 -7.55
C LEU A 73 1.65 9.03 -6.08
N GLU A 74 0.88 9.62 -5.16
CA GLU A 74 1.28 9.75 -3.76
C GLU A 74 0.60 8.74 -2.83
N GLU A 75 -0.62 8.28 -3.15
CA GLU A 75 -1.47 7.51 -2.24
C GLU A 75 -1.80 6.09 -2.72
N GLU A 76 -1.07 5.55 -3.70
CA GLU A 76 -1.27 4.17 -4.24
C GLU A 76 -2.74 3.89 -4.61
N LYS A 77 -3.42 4.84 -5.26
CA LYS A 77 -4.78 4.68 -5.75
C LYS A 77 -4.78 4.30 -7.21
N GLU A 78 -5.85 3.64 -7.65
CA GLU A 78 -6.03 3.23 -9.03
C GLU A 78 -7.18 3.99 -9.68
N LEU A 79 -7.12 4.16 -10.99
CA LEU A 79 -8.09 4.92 -11.77
C LEU A 79 -8.59 4.13 -12.97
N ILE A 80 -9.91 4.01 -13.06
CA ILE A 80 -10.63 3.58 -14.25
C ILE A 80 -11.32 4.80 -14.84
N ILE A 81 -11.21 5.02 -16.16
CA ILE A 81 -11.91 6.09 -16.86
C ILE A 81 -12.89 5.53 -17.89
N CYS A 82 -14.07 6.15 -17.98
CA CYS A 82 -15.16 5.77 -18.87
C CYS A 82 -15.71 7.00 -19.59
N GLY A 83 -15.70 7.04 -20.92
CA GLY A 83 -16.19 8.19 -21.67
C GLY A 83 -16.21 8.00 -23.17
N GLY A 84 -16.41 9.05 -23.94
CA GLY A 84 -16.15 9.05 -25.36
C GLY A 84 -14.68 9.31 -25.66
N GLN A 85 -14.22 8.98 -26.86
CA GLN A 85 -12.80 9.08 -27.25
C GLN A 85 -12.22 10.48 -27.01
N ASN A 86 -12.93 11.53 -27.44
CA ASN A 86 -12.43 12.90 -27.29
C ASN A 86 -12.25 13.31 -25.82
N GLU A 87 -13.18 12.91 -24.95
CA GLU A 87 -13.13 13.19 -23.51
C GLU A 87 -12.03 12.40 -22.82
N LEU A 88 -11.82 11.14 -23.22
CA LEU A 88 -10.72 10.30 -22.75
C LEU A 88 -9.37 10.90 -23.14
N ASP A 89 -9.22 11.38 -24.37
CA ASP A 89 -8.01 12.06 -24.86
C ASP A 89 -7.72 13.35 -24.04
N GLU A 90 -8.75 14.09 -23.61
CA GLU A 90 -8.56 15.26 -22.73
C GLU A 90 -8.04 14.86 -21.32
N VAL A 91 -8.50 13.74 -20.76
CA VAL A 91 -7.98 13.22 -19.49
C VAL A 91 -6.53 12.80 -19.65
N GLU A 92 -6.18 12.07 -20.71
CA GLU A 92 -4.82 11.55 -20.93
C GLU A 92 -3.77 12.66 -21.16
N LYS A 93 -4.18 13.87 -21.57
CA LYS A 93 -3.29 15.04 -21.60
C LYS A 93 -2.82 15.49 -20.22
N ILE A 94 -3.52 15.13 -19.15
CA ILE A 94 -3.24 15.55 -17.77
C ILE A 94 -2.77 14.37 -16.93
N ILE A 95 -3.45 13.23 -17.03
CA ILE A 95 -3.14 11.99 -16.31
C ILE A 95 -2.48 11.03 -17.32
N PRO A 96 -1.17 10.75 -17.20
CA PRO A 96 -0.49 9.81 -18.08
C PRO A 96 -1.17 8.43 -18.13
N ARG A 97 -1.18 7.82 -19.31
CA ARG A 97 -1.85 6.52 -19.55
C ARG A 97 -1.37 5.42 -18.60
N GLU A 98 -0.09 5.48 -18.21
CA GLU A 98 0.57 4.53 -17.31
C GLU A 98 0.00 4.57 -15.87
N LEU A 99 -0.70 5.63 -15.51
CA LEU A 99 -1.38 5.79 -14.21
C LEU A 99 -2.87 5.37 -14.26
N ILE A 100 -3.36 4.92 -15.41
CA ILE A 100 -4.77 4.56 -15.60
C ILE A 100 -4.87 3.05 -15.78
N GLU A 101 -5.51 2.37 -14.83
CA GLU A 101 -5.71 0.92 -14.83
C GLU A 101 -6.62 0.46 -15.97
N GLY A 102 -7.72 1.17 -16.19
CA GLY A 102 -8.67 0.82 -17.23
C GLY A 102 -9.22 2.03 -17.99
N VAL A 103 -9.24 1.95 -19.32
CA VAL A 103 -9.87 2.95 -20.21
C VAL A 103 -10.99 2.29 -21.00
N TYR A 104 -12.20 2.84 -20.87
CA TYR A 104 -13.39 2.29 -21.50
C TYR A 104 -14.10 3.35 -22.34
N GLU A 105 -14.07 3.12 -23.64
CA GLU A 105 -14.74 3.98 -24.62
C GLU A 105 -16.22 3.61 -24.78
N ARG A 106 -17.08 4.58 -25.00
CA ARG A 106 -18.48 4.39 -25.37
C ARG A 106 -18.63 3.77 -26.76
N PRO A 107 -19.46 2.73 -26.99
CA PRO A 107 -20.37 2.08 -26.03
C PRO A 107 -19.63 1.08 -25.10
N PHE A 108 -19.90 1.17 -23.80
CA PHE A 108 -19.20 0.35 -22.78
C PHE A 108 -19.64 -1.09 -22.78
N ASP A 109 -18.68 -2.01 -22.64
CA ASP A 109 -18.92 -3.35 -22.12
C ASP A 109 -18.92 -3.31 -20.58
N MET A 110 -20.11 -3.26 -20.00
CA MET A 110 -20.27 -3.21 -18.53
C MET A 110 -19.77 -4.49 -17.85
N GLY A 111 -19.83 -5.64 -18.52
CA GLY A 111 -19.28 -6.89 -17.99
C GLY A 111 -17.77 -6.77 -17.77
N ARG A 112 -17.07 -6.29 -18.79
CA ARG A 112 -15.61 -6.09 -18.74
C ARG A 112 -15.18 -5.05 -17.71
N ILE A 113 -15.96 -3.95 -17.56
CA ILE A 113 -15.68 -2.96 -16.50
C ILE A 113 -15.80 -3.58 -15.11
N MET A 114 -16.88 -4.35 -14.86
CA MET A 114 -17.10 -4.98 -13.56
C MET A 114 -16.11 -6.10 -13.27
N GLU A 115 -15.67 -6.85 -14.28
CA GLU A 115 -14.61 -7.84 -14.17
C GLU A 115 -13.30 -7.19 -13.72
N ASN A 116 -12.86 -6.12 -14.38
CA ASN A 116 -11.67 -5.39 -14.01
C ASN A 116 -11.76 -4.76 -12.59
N VAL A 117 -12.92 -4.19 -12.24
CA VAL A 117 -13.19 -3.71 -10.87
C VAL A 117 -13.07 -4.86 -9.87
N GLY A 118 -13.59 -6.04 -10.18
CA GLY A 118 -13.56 -7.23 -9.32
C GLY A 118 -12.13 -7.72 -9.12
N GLU A 119 -11.38 -7.91 -10.20
CA GLU A 119 -9.97 -8.33 -10.16
C GLU A 119 -9.14 -7.39 -9.27
N PHE A 120 -9.28 -6.07 -9.48
CA PHE A 120 -8.58 -5.08 -8.67
C PHE A 120 -8.95 -5.15 -7.18
N LEU A 121 -10.25 -5.23 -6.86
CA LEU A 121 -10.70 -5.31 -5.46
C LEU A 121 -10.27 -6.62 -4.79
N ASP A 122 -10.22 -7.73 -5.54
CA ASP A 122 -9.71 -9.02 -5.04
C ASP A 122 -8.21 -8.97 -4.79
N GLU A 123 -7.43 -8.39 -5.70
CA GLU A 123 -5.98 -8.16 -5.48
C GLU A 123 -5.72 -7.31 -4.25
N LEU A 124 -6.48 -6.23 -4.06
CA LEU A 124 -6.39 -5.40 -2.85
C LEU A 124 -6.69 -6.20 -1.58
N GLN A 125 -7.72 -7.07 -1.60
CA GLN A 125 -8.00 -7.91 -0.45
C GLN A 125 -6.86 -8.88 -0.15
N ILE A 126 -6.27 -9.48 -1.17
CA ILE A 126 -5.10 -10.36 -1.03
C ILE A 126 -3.94 -9.57 -0.42
N GLN A 127 -3.64 -8.38 -0.96
CA GLN A 127 -2.57 -7.51 -0.44
C GLN A 127 -2.82 -7.09 1.01
N GLN A 128 -4.04 -6.69 1.37
CA GLN A 128 -4.38 -6.31 2.75
C GLN A 128 -4.28 -7.46 3.76
N ARG A 129 -4.45 -8.71 3.31
CA ARG A 129 -4.27 -9.90 4.15
C ARG A 129 -2.81 -10.27 4.36
N LYS A 130 -1.91 -9.81 3.47
CA LYS A 130 -0.48 -10.03 3.65
C LYS A 130 0.02 -9.37 4.94
N LYS A 131 0.94 -10.04 5.60
CA LYS A 131 1.60 -9.52 6.78
C LYS A 131 2.46 -8.31 6.45
N MET A 132 2.42 -7.28 7.28
CA MET A 132 3.24 -6.08 7.13
C MET A 132 4.57 -6.25 7.83
N ILE A 133 5.65 -6.14 7.09
CA ILE A 133 7.03 -6.18 7.60
C ILE A 133 7.65 -4.79 7.43
N LEU A 134 8.11 -4.19 8.52
CA LEU A 134 8.93 -2.98 8.47
C LEU A 134 10.41 -3.36 8.43
N VAL A 135 11.12 -2.99 7.37
CA VAL A 135 12.57 -3.20 7.23
C VAL A 135 13.28 -1.90 7.60
N VAL A 136 14.23 -2.00 8.52
CA VAL A 136 14.98 -0.85 9.07
C VAL A 136 16.46 -1.09 8.86
N ASP A 137 17.09 -0.29 7.99
CA ASP A 137 18.51 -0.42 7.61
C ASP A 137 18.99 0.91 7.04
N ASP A 138 20.20 1.34 7.35
CA ASP A 138 20.74 2.60 6.82
C ASP A 138 21.28 2.49 5.38
N ASP A 139 21.45 1.27 4.86
CA ASP A 139 21.80 1.03 3.46
C ASP A 139 20.54 1.00 2.56
N PRO A 140 20.31 2.05 1.73
CA PRO A 140 19.15 2.09 0.84
C PRO A 140 19.18 1.01 -0.23
N THR A 141 20.35 0.48 -0.59
CA THR A 141 20.48 -0.60 -1.56
C THR A 141 19.98 -1.89 -0.95
N TYR A 142 20.34 -2.15 0.30
CA TYR A 142 19.88 -3.32 1.03
C TYR A 142 18.36 -3.25 1.31
N LEU A 143 17.83 -2.09 1.69
CA LEU A 143 16.39 -1.89 1.84
C LEU A 143 15.62 -2.24 0.57
N LYS A 144 16.09 -1.76 -0.60
CA LYS A 144 15.48 -2.08 -1.90
C LYS A 144 15.56 -3.57 -2.21
N LEU A 145 16.69 -4.21 -1.93
CA LEU A 145 16.89 -5.65 -2.15
C LEU A 145 15.90 -6.47 -1.32
N ILE A 146 15.78 -6.19 -0.02
CA ILE A 146 14.86 -6.91 0.86
C ILE A 146 13.40 -6.65 0.46
N LYS A 147 13.03 -5.40 0.12
CA LYS A 147 11.71 -5.11 -0.41
C LYS A 147 11.39 -5.95 -1.65
N GLU A 148 12.30 -6.03 -2.60
CA GLU A 148 12.14 -6.82 -3.82
C GLU A 148 11.98 -8.33 -3.54
N TRP A 149 12.68 -8.84 -2.53
CA TRP A 149 12.56 -10.24 -2.13
C TRP A 149 11.21 -10.58 -1.47
N LEU A 150 10.63 -9.63 -0.73
CA LEU A 150 9.46 -9.85 0.11
C LEU A 150 8.13 -9.41 -0.50
N LYS A 151 8.13 -8.53 -1.51
CA LYS A 151 6.92 -7.86 -2.03
C LYS A 151 5.81 -8.80 -2.52
N ASP A 152 6.20 -9.98 -3.03
CA ASP A 152 5.25 -10.95 -3.56
C ASP A 152 4.44 -11.65 -2.44
N ASP A 153 5.02 -11.81 -1.25
CA ASP A 153 4.45 -12.57 -0.13
C ASP A 153 4.01 -11.68 1.04
N TYR A 154 4.62 -10.50 1.18
CA TYR A 154 4.44 -9.57 2.30
C TYR A 154 4.23 -8.13 1.84
N ARG A 155 3.56 -7.34 2.67
CA ARG A 155 3.61 -5.88 2.57
C ARG A 155 4.90 -5.39 3.23
N VAL A 156 5.59 -4.45 2.61
CA VAL A 156 6.91 -4.02 3.09
C VAL A 156 6.97 -2.51 3.28
N GLY A 157 7.11 -2.09 4.54
CA GLY A 157 7.51 -0.73 4.89
C GLY A 157 9.04 -0.62 4.96
N MET A 158 9.59 0.55 4.69
CA MET A 158 11.04 0.80 4.78
C MET A 158 11.33 2.02 5.65
N ALA A 159 12.37 1.92 6.47
CA ALA A 159 12.92 3.02 7.23
C ALA A 159 14.45 2.99 7.14
N ASN A 160 15.08 4.13 6.85
CA ASN A 160 16.53 4.23 6.72
C ASN A 160 17.23 4.61 8.04
N SER A 161 16.50 4.65 9.13
CA SER A 161 17.04 4.94 10.48
C SER A 161 16.04 4.52 11.56
N GLY A 162 16.54 4.32 12.79
CA GLY A 162 15.68 4.02 13.94
C GLY A 162 14.63 5.10 14.22
N MET A 163 14.96 6.39 14.01
CA MET A 163 14.01 7.49 14.20
C MET A 163 12.88 7.44 13.15
N GLN A 164 13.23 7.16 11.89
CA GLN A 164 12.23 7.00 10.85
C GLN A 164 11.32 5.78 11.13
N ALA A 165 11.88 4.69 11.65
CA ALA A 165 11.10 3.51 12.05
C ALA A 165 10.07 3.86 13.14
N ILE A 166 10.46 4.60 14.17
CA ILE A 166 9.56 5.06 15.24
C ILE A 166 8.46 5.96 14.67
N THR A 167 8.83 6.93 13.83
CA THR A 167 7.86 7.83 13.17
C THR A 167 6.88 7.06 12.28
N TRP A 168 7.38 6.08 11.54
CA TRP A 168 6.55 5.23 10.69
C TRP A 168 5.54 4.43 11.52
N LEU A 169 5.99 3.80 12.61
CA LEU A 169 5.14 3.01 13.51
C LEU A 169 4.15 3.85 14.34
N ALA A 170 4.37 5.15 14.47
CA ALA A 170 3.40 6.05 15.09
C ALA A 170 2.12 6.20 14.22
N ASN A 171 2.24 6.06 12.90
CA ASN A 171 1.15 6.24 11.94
C ASN A 171 0.70 4.94 11.26
N ASN A 172 1.48 3.85 11.40
CA ASN A 172 1.24 2.57 10.75
C ASN A 172 1.42 1.43 11.74
N SER A 173 0.91 0.25 11.38
CA SER A 173 1.16 -0.99 12.14
C SER A 173 2.02 -1.95 11.34
N ALA A 174 2.87 -2.70 12.03
CA ALA A 174 3.64 -3.80 11.46
C ALA A 174 3.39 -5.10 12.23
N ASP A 175 3.43 -6.23 11.52
CA ASP A 175 3.36 -7.57 12.12
C ASP A 175 4.75 -8.06 12.54
N LEU A 176 5.82 -7.48 11.96
CA LEU A 176 7.22 -7.77 12.27
C LEU A 176 8.08 -6.58 11.89
N VAL A 177 9.13 -6.32 12.66
CA VAL A 177 10.23 -5.41 12.28
C VAL A 177 11.47 -6.24 12.02
N LEU A 178 12.05 -6.12 10.81
CA LEU A 178 13.41 -6.56 10.49
C LEU A 178 14.33 -5.37 10.71
N LEU A 179 15.26 -5.49 11.65
CA LEU A 179 16.05 -4.37 12.15
C LEU A 179 17.54 -4.65 12.00
N ASP A 180 18.25 -3.78 11.33
CA ASP A 180 19.72 -3.83 11.37
C ASP A 180 20.23 -3.48 12.76
N TYR A 181 21.26 -4.18 13.17
CA TYR A 181 21.94 -3.92 14.43
C TYR A 181 22.88 -2.71 14.34
N GLU A 182 23.58 -2.56 13.21
CA GLU A 182 24.59 -1.51 13.01
C GLU A 182 24.06 -0.37 12.15
N MET A 183 23.63 0.69 12.79
CA MET A 183 23.25 1.94 12.13
C MET A 183 24.05 3.12 12.70
N PRO A 184 24.43 4.13 11.89
CA PRO A 184 25.39 5.17 12.27
C PRO A 184 25.00 6.02 13.49
N THR A 185 23.72 6.34 13.65
CA THR A 185 23.27 7.30 14.67
C THR A 185 22.82 6.61 15.96
N ILE A 186 22.07 5.52 15.83
CA ILE A 186 21.51 4.77 16.96
C ILE A 186 21.61 3.29 16.62
N LYS A 187 22.28 2.52 17.48
CA LYS A 187 22.36 1.05 17.31
C LYS A 187 20.97 0.40 17.36
N GLY A 188 20.80 -0.70 16.61
CA GLY A 188 19.55 -1.44 16.59
C GLY A 188 19.09 -1.93 17.96
N SER A 189 20.01 -2.28 18.87
CA SER A 189 19.68 -2.60 20.28
C SER A 189 18.91 -1.47 20.97
N LYS A 190 19.37 -0.22 20.76
CA LYS A 190 18.69 0.95 21.33
C LYS A 190 17.34 1.26 20.67
N VAL A 191 17.23 1.01 19.35
CA VAL A 191 15.95 1.10 18.64
C VAL A 191 14.96 0.09 19.20
N LEU A 192 15.38 -1.16 19.46
CA LEU A 192 14.54 -2.19 20.08
C LEU A 192 14.05 -1.77 21.46
N GLU A 193 14.93 -1.23 22.31
CA GLU A 193 14.54 -0.70 23.64
C GLU A 193 13.45 0.38 23.52
N LEU A 194 13.65 1.35 22.59
CA LEU A 194 12.68 2.42 22.34
C LEU A 194 11.33 1.83 21.86
N LEU A 195 11.35 0.92 20.89
CA LEU A 195 10.12 0.26 20.41
C LEU A 195 9.40 -0.49 21.53
N LYS A 196 10.13 -1.12 22.44
CA LYS A 196 9.55 -1.82 23.59
C LYS A 196 8.98 -0.88 24.65
N SER A 197 9.45 0.36 24.73
CA SER A 197 8.95 1.36 25.68
C SER A 197 7.67 2.08 25.22
N GLU A 198 7.39 2.07 23.91
CA GLU A 198 6.24 2.74 23.31
C GLU A 198 5.02 1.82 23.26
N ALA A 199 3.86 2.32 23.71
CA ALA A 199 2.63 1.52 23.80
C ALA A 199 2.20 0.89 22.45
N ASN A 200 2.36 1.64 21.35
CA ASN A 200 1.92 1.20 20.03
C ASN A 200 2.84 0.16 19.37
N SER A 201 4.11 0.08 19.78
CA SER A 201 5.10 -0.83 19.18
C SER A 201 5.64 -1.90 20.13
N SER A 202 5.34 -1.81 21.42
CA SER A 202 5.89 -2.73 22.46
C SER A 202 5.60 -4.21 22.21
N THR A 203 4.47 -4.50 21.57
CA THR A 203 4.04 -5.87 21.26
C THR A 203 4.51 -6.37 19.91
N ILE A 204 5.03 -5.46 19.06
CA ILE A 204 5.51 -5.84 17.73
C ILE A 204 6.79 -6.68 17.88
N PRO A 205 6.84 -7.88 17.32
CA PRO A 205 8.06 -8.68 17.32
C PRO A 205 9.14 -8.00 16.47
N VAL A 206 10.39 -8.06 16.96
CA VAL A 206 11.55 -7.52 16.25
C VAL A 206 12.54 -8.65 16.01
N MET A 207 12.96 -8.82 14.75
CA MET A 207 13.98 -9.77 14.35
C MET A 207 15.16 -8.98 13.80
N PHE A 208 16.37 -9.29 14.27
CA PHE A 208 17.55 -8.64 13.75
C PHE A 208 17.99 -9.24 12.41
N LEU A 209 18.37 -8.38 11.49
CA LEU A 209 18.94 -8.74 10.19
C LEU A 209 20.23 -7.92 10.02
N THR A 210 21.39 -8.53 10.33
CA THR A 210 22.64 -7.81 10.51
C THR A 210 23.82 -8.48 9.79
N GLY A 211 24.83 -7.66 9.42
CA GLY A 211 26.06 -8.13 8.82
C GLY A 211 27.03 -8.82 9.82
N LYS A 212 26.81 -8.62 11.14
CA LYS A 212 27.72 -9.15 12.15
C LYS A 212 27.36 -10.56 12.63
N SER A 213 28.37 -11.41 12.65
CA SER A 213 28.38 -12.72 13.30
C SER A 213 29.16 -12.73 14.64
N ASP A 214 29.45 -11.52 15.18
CA ASP A 214 30.25 -11.41 16.42
C ASP A 214 29.44 -11.89 17.63
N LYS A 215 30.04 -12.76 18.42
CA LYS A 215 29.42 -13.35 19.59
C LYS A 215 28.96 -12.32 20.64
N GLU A 216 29.72 -11.24 20.80
CA GLU A 216 29.40 -10.18 21.77
C GLU A 216 28.14 -9.40 21.33
N ALA A 217 28.02 -9.03 20.06
CA ALA A 217 26.84 -8.39 19.50
C ALA A 217 25.60 -9.29 19.58
N ILE A 218 25.77 -10.59 19.29
CA ILE A 218 24.67 -11.57 19.41
C ILE A 218 24.23 -11.69 20.88
N MET A 219 25.15 -11.74 21.85
CA MET A 219 24.80 -11.85 23.28
C MET A 219 24.06 -10.61 23.79
N GLU A 220 24.48 -9.40 23.38
CA GLU A 220 23.79 -8.14 23.71
C GLU A 220 22.35 -8.14 23.18
N VAL A 221 22.18 -8.56 21.93
CA VAL A 221 20.87 -8.65 21.28
C VAL A 221 19.95 -9.69 21.95
N LEU A 222 20.48 -10.87 22.25
CA LEU A 222 19.70 -11.95 22.87
C LEU A 222 19.18 -11.58 24.27
N ALA A 223 19.92 -10.75 25.02
CA ALA A 223 19.48 -10.25 26.33
C ALA A 223 18.18 -9.41 26.22
N LEU A 224 17.93 -8.77 25.08
CA LEU A 224 16.73 -7.97 24.79
C LEU A 224 15.53 -8.84 24.32
N LYS A 225 15.72 -10.15 24.22
CA LYS A 225 14.69 -11.13 23.80
C LYS A 225 14.02 -10.75 22.46
N PRO A 226 14.80 -10.59 21.37
CA PRO A 226 14.22 -10.39 20.06
C PRO A 226 13.44 -11.63 19.61
N ALA A 227 12.57 -11.46 18.62
CA ALA A 227 11.84 -12.57 18.01
C ALA A 227 12.73 -13.51 17.17
N GLY A 228 13.89 -13.02 16.73
CA GLY A 228 14.88 -13.78 15.97
C GLY A 228 16.13 -12.97 15.63
N TYR A 229 17.09 -13.67 15.01
CA TYR A 229 18.35 -13.10 14.56
C TYR A 229 18.76 -13.76 13.24
N LEU A 230 19.01 -12.95 12.21
CA LEU A 230 19.43 -13.38 10.87
C LEU A 230 20.68 -12.63 10.42
N LEU A 231 21.50 -13.26 9.64
CA LEU A 231 22.65 -12.61 9.00
C LEU A 231 22.24 -12.02 7.64
N LYS A 232 22.76 -10.85 7.28
CA LYS A 232 22.55 -10.21 5.97
C LYS A 232 23.09 -11.04 4.78
N THR A 233 23.87 -12.09 5.06
CA THR A 233 24.33 -13.08 4.07
C THR A 233 23.27 -14.13 3.72
N ILE A 234 22.09 -14.07 4.36
CA ILE A 234 20.96 -14.97 4.06
C ILE A 234 20.51 -14.77 2.61
N ASP A 235 20.17 -15.86 1.93
CA ASP A 235 19.56 -15.79 0.61
C ASP A 235 18.04 -15.59 0.68
N ARG A 236 17.42 -15.22 -0.46
CA ARG A 236 15.98 -14.96 -0.55
C ARG A 236 15.14 -16.15 -0.06
N ALA A 237 15.45 -17.36 -0.49
CA ALA A 237 14.63 -18.53 -0.16
C ALA A 237 14.67 -18.84 1.34
N SER A 238 15.85 -18.75 1.95
CA SER A 238 16.04 -18.95 3.39
C SER A 238 15.38 -17.87 4.22
N LEU A 239 15.37 -16.62 3.75
CA LEU A 239 14.68 -15.53 4.42
C LEU A 239 13.16 -15.77 4.42
N LEU A 240 12.57 -16.08 3.26
CA LEU A 240 11.14 -16.36 3.12
C LEU A 240 10.72 -17.55 4.01
N ASP A 241 11.45 -18.67 3.96
CA ASP A 241 11.17 -19.84 4.80
C ASP A 241 11.22 -19.52 6.29
N THR A 242 12.17 -18.67 6.72
CA THR A 242 12.27 -18.26 8.13
C THR A 242 11.08 -17.39 8.55
N LEU A 243 10.67 -16.45 7.70
CA LEU A 243 9.53 -15.57 7.96
C LEU A 243 8.22 -16.36 7.98
N ASP A 244 8.03 -17.29 7.05
CA ASP A 244 6.85 -18.14 7.01
C ASP A 244 6.72 -18.99 8.29
N LYS A 245 7.80 -19.65 8.69
CA LYS A 245 7.86 -20.41 9.96
C LYS A 245 7.53 -19.53 11.15
N PHE A 246 8.12 -18.35 11.22
CA PHE A 246 7.86 -17.38 12.27
C PHE A 246 6.37 -17.01 12.35
N PHE A 247 5.73 -16.63 11.24
CA PHE A 247 4.33 -16.26 11.25
C PHE A 247 3.39 -17.44 11.52
N VAL A 248 3.73 -18.65 11.10
CA VAL A 248 3.00 -19.87 11.46
C VAL A 248 3.05 -20.08 12.98
N GLU A 249 4.23 -20.02 13.59
CA GLU A 249 4.36 -20.17 15.05
C GLU A 249 3.60 -19.12 15.87
N GLN A 250 3.56 -17.87 15.38
CA GLN A 250 2.82 -16.79 16.05
C GLN A 250 1.30 -17.03 16.07
N LYS A 251 0.74 -17.77 15.12
CA LYS A 251 -0.69 -18.15 15.11
C LYS A 251 -1.05 -19.10 16.26
N TYR A 252 -0.11 -19.93 16.71
CA TYR A 252 -0.33 -20.92 17.76
C TYR A 252 0.04 -20.42 19.16
N LYS A 253 0.65 -19.24 19.30
CA LYS A 253 1.00 -18.61 20.60
C LYS A 253 -0.11 -17.70 21.16
N LYS A 254 -1.20 -17.53 20.43
CA LYS A 254 -2.42 -16.83 20.86
C LYS A 254 -3.43 -17.86 21.38
#